data_540c82f7a65c900cb6bfde4752894fcb
#
_entry.id   540c82f7a65c900cb6bfde4752894fcb
#
_cell.length_a   1.000
_cell.length_b   1.000
_cell.length_c   1.000
_cell.angle_alpha   90.00
_cell.angle_beta   90.00
_cell.angle_gamma   90.00
#
_symmetry.space_group_name_H-M   'P 1'
#
loop_
_entity.id
_entity.type
_entity.pdbx_description
1 polymer ?
#
loop_
_entity_poly.entity_id
_entity_poly.type
_entity_poly.pdbx_seq_one_letter_code
_entity_poly.pdbx_strand_id
1 'polypeptide(L)'
;MKSNINSESNISQTLGIDQSQNHKKHLKRWLIIALLAIVVGTSAVVWKKVEKSDSMQYQTQKVQRGNLTVTVTATGNLEPTNQVDVGTEVSGTVQTVEVDYNDHVKVGQVLARLDISKLHAQVLKSKAALESARAKVLETQATVNETRNELERLNRVWKLSDNKVPSQRDMDAAHAALQRALAAETIAKAQVSEAQATLESNETDLSKAVIHSPINGIVLTRSVEPGQTVASSLQAPVLFTLAEDLTKMELHVDVDEADVGQVKEGQEATFAVDAHPNRTFPALIAQVRYGSQTVNGVVTYKTVLNVDNSDLSLRPGMTATADITVKKVENAILLPNAALRFAPPVKEKEAASNGGLLGKLLPRRHRSSQEQRKDNAGNNKQHVWTLRNGQLIAIAVMTGVTDGKMTEIVSGDIEPGMELVVNTTRKKQ
;
A
#
# COMPACT_ATOMS: atom_id res chain seq x y z
N MET A 1 -35.88 17.79 -80.53
CA MET A 1 -36.19 18.99 -81.31
C MET A 1 -34.85 19.62 -81.64
N LYS A 2 -34.44 19.39 -82.85
CA LYS A 2 -34.26 20.39 -83.89
C LYS A 2 -33.25 21.45 -83.53
N SER A 3 -32.24 21.77 -84.23
CA SER A 3 -31.78 21.53 -85.60
C SER A 3 -30.69 22.55 -85.85
N ASN A 4 -29.61 22.07 -86.43
CA ASN A 4 -29.16 22.62 -87.74
C ASN A 4 -28.60 24.05 -87.70
N ILE A 5 -27.60 24.44 -88.42
CA ILE A 5 -27.01 24.00 -89.71
C ILE A 5 -25.91 24.99 -90.04
N ASN A 6 -24.77 24.51 -90.57
CA ASN A 6 -24.03 25.03 -91.76
C ASN A 6 -23.58 26.50 -91.76
N SER A 7 -22.57 26.87 -92.41
CA SER A 7 -21.71 26.30 -93.44
C SER A 7 -20.62 27.35 -93.77
N GLU A 8 -19.48 26.85 -94.24
CA GLU A 8 -18.78 27.23 -95.45
C GLU A 8 -18.39 28.71 -95.63
N SER A 9 -17.32 29.08 -96.11
CA SER A 9 -16.41 28.50 -97.08
C SER A 9 -15.24 29.47 -97.36
N ASN A 10 -14.10 28.86 -97.61
CA ASN A 10 -13.19 29.16 -98.74
C ASN A 10 -12.93 30.62 -99.21
N ILE A 11 -11.72 30.84 -99.43
CA ILE A 11 -11.03 31.16 -100.70
C ILE A 11 -9.69 31.82 -100.38
N SER A 12 -8.65 31.11 -100.44
CA SER A 12 -7.61 30.92 -101.47
C SER A 12 -6.92 32.21 -101.97
N GLN A 13 -5.60 32.07 -101.90
CA GLN A 13 -4.66 32.45 -102.99
C GLN A 13 -4.52 33.95 -103.23
N THR A 14 -3.36 34.48 -103.16
CA THR A 14 -2.37 34.42 -104.26
C THR A 14 -1.14 35.31 -103.93
N LEU A 15 0.02 34.80 -104.28
CA LEU A 15 1.27 35.47 -104.58
C LEU A 15 2.07 36.15 -103.50
N GLY A 16 3.26 35.88 -103.29
CA GLY A 16 4.36 35.27 -104.00
C GLY A 16 5.67 35.92 -103.65
N ILE A 17 6.69 35.10 -103.63
CA ILE A 17 8.10 35.53 -103.88
C ILE A 17 8.91 36.07 -102.71
N ASP A 18 9.75 35.24 -102.09
CA ASP A 18 11.17 34.96 -102.36
C ASP A 18 12.19 35.80 -101.49
N GLN A 19 13.14 35.04 -100.99
CA GLN A 19 14.49 35.43 -100.55
C GLN A 19 14.57 36.08 -99.09
N SER A 20 15.38 35.61 -98.14
CA SER A 20 16.71 34.99 -98.26
C SER A 20 17.20 34.54 -96.93
N GLN A 21 17.97 33.50 -96.92
CA GLN A 21 18.89 32.99 -95.86
C GLN A 21 19.51 34.10 -94.98
N ASN A 22 19.31 33.99 -93.71
CA ASN A 22 20.34 34.26 -92.69
C ASN A 22 19.94 34.08 -91.20
N HIS A 23 18.84 33.52 -90.82
CA HIS A 23 18.43 33.40 -89.41
C HIS A 23 18.93 32.16 -88.69
N LYS A 24 19.62 31.19 -89.33
CA LYS A 24 20.08 29.97 -88.66
C LYS A 24 21.35 30.14 -87.76
N LYS A 25 22.12 31.18 -87.92
CA LYS A 25 23.34 31.41 -87.08
C LYS A 25 23.05 32.17 -85.80
N HIS A 26 22.04 33.00 -85.76
CA HIS A 26 21.65 33.71 -84.57
C HIS A 26 20.84 32.82 -83.56
N LEU A 27 20.01 31.95 -84.07
CA LEU A 27 19.21 31.03 -83.26
C LEU A 27 20.07 30.00 -82.49
N LYS A 28 21.16 29.51 -83.14
CA LYS A 28 22.12 28.64 -82.43
C LYS A 28 22.91 29.37 -81.34
N ARG A 29 23.23 30.65 -81.54
CA ARG A 29 23.92 31.47 -80.46
C ARG A 29 22.96 31.76 -79.29
N TRP A 30 21.71 32.06 -79.54
CA TRP A 30 20.71 32.26 -78.50
C TRP A 30 20.40 30.97 -77.75
N LEU A 31 20.34 29.79 -78.39
CA LEU A 31 20.19 28.50 -77.71
C LEU A 31 21.37 28.13 -76.82
N ILE A 32 22.62 28.50 -77.25
CA ILE A 32 23.80 28.25 -76.45
C ILE A 32 23.81 29.19 -75.21
N ILE A 33 23.41 30.45 -75.37
CA ILE A 33 23.29 31.40 -74.25
C ILE A 33 22.16 30.97 -73.29
N ALA A 34 21.04 30.51 -73.78
CA ALA A 34 19.95 30.01 -72.96
C ALA A 34 20.36 28.72 -72.19
N LEU A 35 21.13 27.82 -72.84
CA LEU A 35 21.64 26.63 -72.19
C LEU A 35 22.66 26.99 -71.12
N LEU A 36 23.52 27.95 -71.36
CA LEU A 36 24.53 28.44 -70.40
C LEU A 36 23.86 29.14 -69.22
N ALA A 37 22.80 29.93 -69.45
CA ALA A 37 21.99 30.55 -68.41
C ALA A 37 21.26 29.52 -67.53
N ILE A 38 20.76 28.44 -68.15
CA ILE A 38 20.14 27.32 -67.42
C ILE A 38 21.20 26.60 -66.57
N VAL A 39 22.39 26.35 -67.10
CA VAL A 39 23.48 25.69 -66.33
C VAL A 39 23.96 26.57 -65.17
N VAL A 40 24.10 27.88 -65.38
CA VAL A 40 24.47 28.84 -64.31
C VAL A 40 23.32 28.96 -63.30
N GLY A 41 22.07 28.99 -63.74
CA GLY A 41 20.89 29.03 -62.88
C GLY A 41 20.74 27.76 -62.05
N THR A 42 20.94 26.60 -62.67
CA THR A 42 20.90 25.30 -61.93
C THR A 42 22.09 25.15 -60.98
N SER A 43 23.31 25.63 -61.35
CA SER A 43 24.48 25.66 -60.49
C SER A 43 24.25 26.57 -59.29
N ALA A 44 23.68 27.79 -59.49
CA ALA A 44 23.35 28.70 -58.39
C ALA A 44 22.26 28.20 -57.46
N VAL A 45 21.25 27.48 -57.98
CA VAL A 45 20.20 26.83 -57.20
C VAL A 45 20.75 25.62 -56.43
N VAL A 46 21.65 24.84 -57.00
CA VAL A 46 22.34 23.74 -56.37
C VAL A 46 23.28 24.28 -55.26
N TRP A 47 24.02 25.35 -55.51
CA TRP A 47 24.87 25.97 -54.49
C TRP A 47 24.08 26.54 -53.31
N LYS A 48 22.93 27.20 -53.57
CA LYS A 48 22.03 27.65 -52.51
C LYS A 48 21.36 26.53 -51.77
N LYS A 49 21.17 25.33 -52.36
CA LYS A 49 20.65 24.14 -51.66
C LYS A 49 21.70 23.38 -50.86
N VAL A 50 22.97 23.48 -51.21
CA VAL A 50 24.10 22.85 -50.48
C VAL A 50 24.50 23.62 -49.25
N GLU A 51 24.22 24.93 -49.15
CA GLU A 51 24.53 25.74 -47.94
C GLU A 51 23.50 25.71 -46.84
N LYS A 52 22.36 24.98 -46.99
CA LYS A 52 21.45 24.71 -45.90
C LYS A 52 21.99 23.52 -45.06
N SER A 53 23.13 23.74 -44.41
CA SER A 53 23.57 22.93 -43.31
C SER A 53 22.57 23.12 -42.17
N ASP A 54 21.77 22.10 -41.90
CA ASP A 54 20.89 21.99 -40.73
C ASP A 54 21.77 22.07 -39.47
N SER A 55 21.98 23.28 -38.95
CA SER A 55 22.77 23.49 -37.75
C SER A 55 21.95 23.00 -36.55
N MET A 56 22.21 21.77 -36.12
CA MET A 56 21.68 21.27 -34.87
C MET A 56 22.28 22.10 -33.72
N GLN A 57 21.45 22.77 -32.96
CA GLN A 57 21.84 23.39 -31.71
C GLN A 57 21.71 22.37 -30.59
N TYR A 58 22.81 22.16 -29.85
CA TYR A 58 22.82 21.31 -28.68
C TYR A 58 22.53 22.14 -27.43
N GLN A 59 21.57 21.69 -26.63
CA GLN A 59 21.33 22.24 -25.31
C GLN A 59 22.28 21.57 -24.32
N THR A 60 23.08 22.37 -23.61
CA THR A 60 24.02 21.86 -22.60
C THR A 60 23.57 22.22 -21.20
N GLN A 61 23.90 21.39 -20.23
CA GLN A 61 23.73 21.65 -18.81
C GLN A 61 25.05 21.34 -18.08
N LYS A 62 25.38 22.17 -17.09
CA LYS A 62 26.63 22.02 -16.34
C LYS A 62 26.53 20.97 -15.29
N VAL A 63 27.56 20.16 -15.18
CA VAL A 63 27.77 19.24 -14.05
C VAL A 63 28.01 20.04 -12.79
N GLN A 64 27.32 19.69 -11.73
CA GLN A 64 27.39 20.37 -10.44
C GLN A 64 27.91 19.40 -9.37
N ARG A 65 28.53 19.98 -8.34
CA ARG A 65 28.87 19.24 -7.13
C ARG A 65 27.86 19.61 -6.06
N GLY A 66 27.27 18.61 -5.41
CA GLY A 66 26.23 18.84 -4.42
C GLY A 66 25.89 17.62 -3.61
N ASN A 67 24.91 17.77 -2.73
CA ASN A 67 24.37 16.68 -1.94
C ASN A 67 23.19 16.06 -2.67
N LEU A 68 23.13 14.73 -2.70
CA LEU A 68 22.03 13.97 -3.30
C LEU A 68 21.34 13.17 -2.20
N THR A 69 20.05 13.40 -2.05
CA THR A 69 19.20 12.63 -1.15
C THR A 69 18.27 11.76 -2.00
N VAL A 70 18.36 10.46 -1.80
CA VAL A 70 17.46 9.51 -2.45
C VAL A 70 16.34 9.19 -1.48
N THR A 71 15.11 9.39 -1.91
CA THR A 71 13.91 9.14 -1.11
C THR A 71 13.02 8.09 -1.77
N VAL A 72 12.37 7.31 -0.94
CA VAL A 72 11.26 6.41 -1.32
C VAL A 72 9.98 7.06 -0.83
N THR A 73 9.04 7.31 -1.74
CA THR A 73 7.74 7.89 -1.40
C THR A 73 6.72 6.79 -1.20
N ALA A 74 6.02 6.83 -0.07
CA ALA A 74 4.98 5.87 0.28
C ALA A 74 3.77 6.60 0.88
N THR A 75 2.57 6.08 0.65
CA THR A 75 1.34 6.63 1.23
C THR A 75 0.81 5.71 2.31
N GLY A 76 0.10 6.28 3.27
CA GLY A 76 -0.46 5.52 4.38
C GLY A 76 -1.37 6.32 5.27
N ASN A 77 -1.74 5.74 6.41
CA ASN A 77 -2.66 6.34 7.37
C ASN A 77 -2.02 6.49 8.74
N LEU A 78 -2.43 7.53 9.45
CA LEU A 78 -2.08 7.77 10.85
C LEU A 78 -2.97 6.93 11.75
N GLU A 79 -2.35 6.21 12.66
CA GLU A 79 -3.01 5.39 13.68
C GLU A 79 -2.46 5.75 15.06
N PRO A 80 -3.23 5.63 16.15
CA PRO A 80 -2.68 5.74 17.51
C PRO A 80 -1.81 4.52 17.80
N THR A 81 -0.78 4.68 18.64
CA THR A 81 0.12 3.58 19.01
C THR A 81 -0.63 2.40 19.64
N ASN A 82 -1.62 2.68 20.49
CA ASN A 82 -2.49 1.68 21.10
C ASN A 82 -3.95 2.05 20.86
N GLN A 83 -4.68 1.15 20.20
CA GLN A 83 -6.11 1.25 19.95
C GLN A 83 -6.77 -0.03 20.45
N VAL A 84 -7.89 0.10 21.17
CA VAL A 84 -8.67 -1.03 21.69
C VAL A 84 -10.12 -0.89 21.27
N ASP A 85 -10.64 -1.92 20.65
CA ASP A 85 -12.06 -2.05 20.34
C ASP A 85 -12.78 -2.73 21.50
N VAL A 86 -13.73 -2.03 22.10
CA VAL A 86 -14.54 -2.51 23.22
C VAL A 86 -15.88 -2.96 22.69
N GLY A 87 -16.17 -4.23 22.87
CA GLY A 87 -17.44 -4.87 22.50
C GLY A 87 -18.21 -5.38 23.71
N THR A 88 -19.25 -6.18 23.46
CA THR A 88 -20.01 -6.90 24.50
C THR A 88 -19.90 -8.39 24.30
N GLU A 89 -19.76 -9.13 25.41
CA GLU A 89 -19.76 -10.60 25.41
C GLU A 89 -21.17 -11.16 25.67
N VAL A 90 -22.10 -10.34 26.17
CA VAL A 90 -23.49 -10.74 26.42
C VAL A 90 -24.46 -9.98 25.53
N SER A 91 -25.50 -10.66 25.08
CA SER A 91 -26.54 -10.07 24.27
C SER A 91 -27.59 -9.38 25.14
N GLY A 92 -28.03 -8.20 24.75
CA GLY A 92 -29.05 -7.43 25.48
C GLY A 92 -29.42 -6.15 24.81
N THR A 93 -30.33 -5.39 25.41
CA THR A 93 -30.67 -4.04 24.98
C THR A 93 -29.83 -3.04 25.77
N VAL A 94 -29.25 -2.05 25.12
CA VAL A 94 -28.48 -1.01 25.78
C VAL A 94 -29.44 -0.10 26.56
N GLN A 95 -29.24 0.00 27.87
CA GLN A 95 -30.04 0.83 28.74
C GLN A 95 -29.55 2.26 28.76
N THR A 96 -28.24 2.45 29.04
CA THR A 96 -27.58 3.76 29.08
C THR A 96 -26.22 3.70 28.43
N VAL A 97 -25.80 4.85 27.87
CA VAL A 97 -24.45 5.11 27.40
C VAL A 97 -23.93 6.29 28.19
N GLU A 98 -22.81 6.11 28.89
CA GLU A 98 -22.28 7.04 29.89
C GLU A 98 -21.18 7.96 29.32
N VAL A 99 -20.71 7.69 28.07
CA VAL A 99 -19.63 8.44 27.42
C VAL A 99 -19.97 8.77 25.98
N ASP A 100 -19.38 9.84 25.47
CA ASP A 100 -19.56 10.27 24.07
C ASP A 100 -18.20 10.41 23.36
N TYR A 101 -18.22 10.78 22.08
CA TYR A 101 -17.03 11.03 21.28
C TYR A 101 -16.09 12.02 21.93
N ASN A 102 -14.79 11.76 21.89
CA ASN A 102 -13.70 12.57 22.47
C ASN A 102 -13.69 12.67 24.01
N ASP A 103 -14.53 11.91 24.70
CA ASP A 103 -14.48 11.85 26.16
C ASP A 103 -13.23 11.10 26.65
N HIS A 104 -12.63 11.61 27.71
CA HIS A 104 -11.53 10.94 28.38
C HIS A 104 -12.05 9.89 29.36
N VAL A 105 -11.54 8.68 29.24
CA VAL A 105 -11.96 7.54 30.06
C VAL A 105 -10.78 6.97 30.86
N LYS A 106 -11.09 6.36 31.99
CA LYS A 106 -10.11 5.67 32.84
C LYS A 106 -10.40 4.17 32.86
N VAL A 107 -9.35 3.39 33.11
CA VAL A 107 -9.52 1.93 33.33
C VAL A 107 -10.62 1.66 34.35
N GLY A 108 -11.54 0.78 34.03
CA GLY A 108 -12.68 0.41 34.89
C GLY A 108 -13.85 1.40 34.88
N GLN A 109 -13.74 2.53 34.17
CA GLN A 109 -14.87 3.46 34.00
C GLN A 109 -15.98 2.82 33.16
N VAL A 110 -17.23 3.00 33.59
CA VAL A 110 -18.39 2.50 32.85
C VAL A 110 -18.57 3.29 31.57
N LEU A 111 -18.68 2.59 30.45
CA LEU A 111 -18.94 3.16 29.11
C LEU A 111 -20.43 3.03 28.76
N ALA A 112 -21.00 1.86 29.00
CA ALA A 112 -22.42 1.59 28.74
C ALA A 112 -22.96 0.50 29.68
N ARG A 113 -24.29 0.47 29.84
CA ARG A 113 -25.00 -0.56 30.60
C ARG A 113 -26.04 -1.20 29.71
N LEU A 114 -26.08 -2.54 29.77
CA LEU A 114 -27.18 -3.31 29.19
C LEU A 114 -28.33 -3.43 30.17
N ASP A 115 -29.54 -3.75 29.69
CA ASP A 115 -30.65 -4.13 30.54
C ASP A 115 -30.35 -5.47 31.22
N ILE A 116 -30.24 -5.41 32.53
CA ILE A 116 -29.87 -6.53 33.40
C ILE A 116 -31.06 -7.33 33.89
N SER A 117 -32.30 -6.94 33.57
CA SER A 117 -33.52 -7.52 34.17
C SER A 117 -33.58 -9.03 34.02
N LYS A 118 -33.29 -9.56 32.85
CA LYS A 118 -33.26 -11.01 32.58
C LYS A 118 -32.11 -11.70 33.28
N LEU A 119 -30.90 -11.13 33.24
CA LEU A 119 -29.71 -11.72 33.88
C LEU A 119 -29.83 -11.72 35.40
N HIS A 120 -30.35 -10.65 35.99
CA HIS A 120 -30.64 -10.58 37.41
C HIS A 120 -31.66 -11.63 37.85
N ALA A 121 -32.75 -11.83 37.08
CA ALA A 121 -33.71 -12.89 37.36
C ALA A 121 -33.05 -14.31 37.29
N GLN A 122 -32.08 -14.50 36.39
CA GLN A 122 -31.36 -15.77 36.25
C GLN A 122 -30.42 -16.02 37.44
N VAL A 123 -29.72 -15.00 37.92
CA VAL A 123 -28.90 -15.07 39.15
C VAL A 123 -29.78 -15.40 40.36
N LEU A 124 -30.96 -14.75 40.51
CA LEU A 124 -31.86 -15.04 41.61
C LEU A 124 -32.36 -16.49 41.58
N LYS A 125 -32.68 -17.01 40.39
CA LYS A 125 -33.09 -18.42 40.19
C LYS A 125 -31.97 -19.41 40.58
N SER A 126 -30.75 -19.17 40.15
CA SER A 126 -29.60 -20.05 40.51
C SER A 126 -29.24 -19.96 41.98
N LYS A 127 -29.40 -18.80 42.61
CA LYS A 127 -29.24 -18.63 44.05
C LYS A 127 -30.26 -19.45 44.83
N ALA A 128 -31.52 -19.45 44.42
CA ALA A 128 -32.56 -20.27 45.02
C ALA A 128 -32.29 -21.78 44.82
N ALA A 129 -31.77 -22.18 43.66
CA ALA A 129 -31.35 -23.57 43.40
C ALA A 129 -30.20 -24.01 44.32
N LEU A 130 -29.21 -23.16 44.54
CA LEU A 130 -28.11 -23.41 45.48
C LEU A 130 -28.63 -23.62 46.94
N GLU A 131 -29.53 -22.76 47.40
CA GLU A 131 -30.13 -22.92 48.74
C GLU A 131 -30.93 -24.24 48.86
N SER A 132 -31.68 -24.64 47.82
CA SER A 132 -32.35 -25.92 47.76
C SER A 132 -31.37 -27.13 47.83
N ALA A 133 -30.27 -27.07 47.09
CA ALA A 133 -29.22 -28.09 47.15
C ALA A 133 -28.54 -28.17 48.54
N ARG A 134 -28.32 -27.05 49.20
CA ARG A 134 -27.81 -27.00 50.59
C ARG A 134 -28.78 -27.63 51.57
N ALA A 135 -30.07 -27.34 51.47
CA ALA A 135 -31.10 -27.99 52.30
C ALA A 135 -31.11 -29.52 52.10
N LYS A 136 -30.90 -30.01 50.87
CA LYS A 136 -30.80 -31.45 50.56
C LYS A 136 -29.58 -32.10 51.25
N VAL A 137 -28.46 -31.43 51.37
CA VAL A 137 -27.32 -31.93 52.13
C VAL A 137 -27.67 -32.08 53.60
N LEU A 138 -28.40 -31.13 54.19
CA LEU A 138 -28.84 -31.24 55.61
C LEU A 138 -29.77 -32.42 55.85
N GLU A 139 -30.71 -32.67 54.89
CA GLU A 139 -31.60 -33.83 54.95
C GLU A 139 -30.81 -35.13 54.85
N THR A 140 -29.90 -35.28 53.90
CA THR A 140 -29.09 -36.50 53.73
C THR A 140 -28.14 -36.71 54.93
N GLN A 141 -27.59 -35.63 55.49
CA GLN A 141 -26.76 -35.70 56.68
C GLN A 141 -27.53 -36.17 57.93
N ALA A 142 -28.80 -35.75 58.05
CA ALA A 142 -29.69 -36.29 59.12
C ALA A 142 -29.90 -37.80 58.92
N THR A 143 -30.12 -38.27 57.69
CA THR A 143 -30.27 -39.71 57.39
C THR A 143 -28.99 -40.51 57.69
N VAL A 144 -27.80 -39.92 57.37
CA VAL A 144 -26.51 -40.55 57.75
C VAL A 144 -26.39 -40.69 59.25
N ASN A 145 -26.78 -39.67 60.04
CA ASN A 145 -26.72 -39.69 61.48
C ASN A 145 -27.69 -40.71 62.07
N GLU A 146 -28.87 -40.77 61.52
CA GLU A 146 -29.91 -41.83 61.90
C GLU A 146 -29.37 -43.24 61.64
N THR A 147 -28.95 -43.57 60.44
CA THR A 147 -28.43 -44.92 60.08
C THR A 147 -27.15 -45.24 60.83
N ARG A 148 -26.29 -44.29 61.12
CA ARG A 148 -25.11 -44.50 61.96
C ARG A 148 -25.46 -44.82 63.38
N ASN A 149 -26.37 -44.07 64.00
CA ASN A 149 -26.85 -44.33 65.35
C ASN A 149 -27.55 -45.72 65.46
N GLU A 150 -28.30 -46.10 64.43
CA GLU A 150 -28.92 -47.42 64.39
C GLU A 150 -27.87 -48.53 64.33
N LEU A 151 -26.88 -48.42 63.47
CA LEU A 151 -25.78 -49.41 63.39
C LEU A 151 -25.01 -49.48 64.72
N GLU A 152 -24.73 -48.33 65.33
CA GLU A 152 -24.05 -48.28 66.63
C GLU A 152 -24.89 -48.95 67.75
N ARG A 153 -26.24 -48.79 67.71
CA ARG A 153 -27.17 -49.48 68.62
C ARG A 153 -27.11 -50.94 68.42
N LEU A 154 -27.19 -51.43 67.17
CA LEU A 154 -27.12 -52.86 66.84
C LEU A 154 -25.76 -53.44 67.25
N ASN A 155 -24.66 -52.75 67.02
CA ASN A 155 -23.32 -53.17 67.44
C ASN A 155 -23.19 -53.32 68.94
N ARG A 156 -23.81 -52.44 69.75
CA ARG A 156 -23.85 -52.55 71.21
C ARG A 156 -24.60 -53.77 71.66
N VAL A 157 -25.79 -54.07 71.09
CA VAL A 157 -26.58 -55.25 71.40
C VAL A 157 -25.83 -56.52 71.00
N TRP A 158 -25.20 -56.58 69.85
CA TRP A 158 -24.34 -57.65 69.37
C TRP A 158 -23.28 -58.04 70.36
N LYS A 159 -22.53 -57.02 70.85
CA LYS A 159 -21.47 -57.18 71.84
C LYS A 159 -22.03 -57.70 73.20
N LEU A 160 -23.16 -57.19 73.67
CA LEU A 160 -23.76 -57.55 74.95
C LEU A 160 -24.38 -58.95 74.93
N SER A 161 -24.73 -59.48 73.77
CA SER A 161 -25.38 -60.78 73.59
C SER A 161 -24.42 -61.92 73.27
N ASP A 162 -23.15 -61.76 73.41
CA ASP A 162 -22.15 -62.75 72.96
C ASP A 162 -22.27 -63.10 71.43
N ASN A 163 -22.56 -62.11 70.63
CA ASN A 163 -22.73 -62.24 69.17
C ASN A 163 -23.97 -63.15 68.76
N LYS A 164 -25.00 -63.26 69.60
CA LYS A 164 -26.19 -64.07 69.31
C LYS A 164 -27.32 -63.25 68.73
N VAL A 165 -27.44 -62.00 69.08
CA VAL A 165 -28.52 -61.07 68.63
C VAL A 165 -27.91 -59.68 68.38
N PRO A 166 -28.29 -58.98 67.29
CA PRO A 166 -29.17 -59.31 66.16
C PRO A 166 -28.54 -60.32 65.21
N SER A 167 -29.31 -60.82 64.21
CA SER A 167 -28.79 -61.73 63.17
C SER A 167 -27.69 -61.05 62.32
N GLN A 168 -26.78 -61.86 61.78
CA GLN A 168 -25.77 -61.40 60.81
C GLN A 168 -26.41 -60.64 59.62
N ARG A 169 -27.55 -61.10 59.16
CA ARG A 169 -28.35 -60.49 58.11
C ARG A 169 -28.78 -59.05 58.49
N ASP A 170 -29.17 -58.78 59.73
CA ASP A 170 -29.63 -57.51 60.21
C ASP A 170 -28.43 -56.53 60.33
N MET A 171 -27.28 -57.05 60.75
CA MET A 171 -26.02 -56.29 60.79
C MET A 171 -25.57 -55.87 59.38
N ASP A 172 -25.58 -56.84 58.46
CA ASP A 172 -25.25 -56.58 57.05
C ASP A 172 -26.16 -55.53 56.38
N ALA A 173 -27.47 -55.63 56.72
CA ALA A 173 -28.52 -54.73 56.25
C ALA A 173 -28.27 -53.27 56.78
N ALA A 174 -27.88 -53.13 58.06
CA ALA A 174 -27.62 -51.88 58.70
C ALA A 174 -26.30 -51.23 58.13
N HIS A 175 -25.25 -52.01 57.90
CA HIS A 175 -24.08 -51.63 57.23
C HIS A 175 -24.33 -51.06 55.79
N ALA A 176 -25.11 -51.85 55.05
CA ALA A 176 -25.48 -51.43 53.69
C ALA A 176 -26.39 -50.20 53.69
N ALA A 177 -27.23 -49.97 54.68
CA ALA A 177 -28.07 -48.79 54.87
C ALA A 177 -27.18 -47.57 55.10
N LEU A 178 -26.19 -47.65 55.97
CA LEU A 178 -25.25 -46.59 56.26
C LEU A 178 -24.42 -46.21 54.97
N GLN A 179 -23.92 -47.21 54.25
CA GLN A 179 -23.17 -46.99 53.02
C GLN A 179 -24.03 -46.28 51.96
N ARG A 180 -25.32 -46.67 51.81
CA ARG A 180 -26.24 -45.93 50.91
C ARG A 180 -26.46 -44.45 51.34
N ALA A 181 -26.62 -44.24 52.65
CA ALA A 181 -26.80 -42.89 53.20
C ALA A 181 -25.56 -42.02 52.96
N LEU A 182 -24.35 -42.54 53.17
CA LEU A 182 -23.09 -41.83 52.89
C LEU A 182 -22.94 -41.53 51.38
N ALA A 183 -23.30 -42.45 50.50
CA ALA A 183 -23.31 -42.20 49.07
C ALA A 183 -24.31 -41.10 48.69
N ALA A 184 -25.54 -41.14 49.28
CA ALA A 184 -26.53 -40.09 49.07
C ALA A 184 -26.08 -38.71 49.56
N GLU A 185 -25.40 -38.62 50.72
CA GLU A 185 -24.78 -37.36 51.20
C GLU A 185 -23.73 -36.87 50.22
N THR A 186 -22.86 -37.75 49.71
CA THR A 186 -21.84 -37.38 48.71
C THR A 186 -22.46 -36.83 47.42
N ILE A 187 -23.52 -37.47 46.92
CA ILE A 187 -24.28 -36.99 45.77
C ILE A 187 -24.89 -35.61 46.04
N ALA A 188 -25.49 -35.40 47.21
CA ALA A 188 -26.08 -34.12 47.58
C ALA A 188 -24.99 -33.00 47.68
N LYS A 189 -23.81 -33.30 48.19
CA LYS A 189 -22.69 -32.39 48.21
C LYS A 189 -22.19 -32.04 46.79
N ALA A 190 -22.15 -33.00 45.89
CA ALA A 190 -21.83 -32.76 44.49
C ALA A 190 -22.86 -31.83 43.81
N GLN A 191 -24.16 -32.00 44.12
CA GLN A 191 -25.22 -31.09 43.62
C GLN A 191 -25.07 -29.66 44.14
N VAL A 192 -24.58 -29.44 45.37
CA VAL A 192 -24.23 -28.09 45.86
C VAL A 192 -23.12 -27.49 45.03
N SER A 193 -22.06 -28.24 44.71
CA SER A 193 -20.95 -27.75 43.90
C SER A 193 -21.43 -27.39 42.46
N GLU A 194 -22.31 -28.18 41.87
CA GLU A 194 -22.93 -27.92 40.56
C GLU A 194 -23.75 -26.62 40.59
N ALA A 195 -24.62 -26.46 41.58
CA ALA A 195 -25.46 -25.29 41.73
C ALA A 195 -24.63 -24.04 42.02
N GLN A 196 -23.54 -24.16 42.79
CA GLN A 196 -22.58 -23.07 43.05
C GLN A 196 -21.89 -22.61 41.76
N ALA A 197 -21.38 -23.53 40.94
CA ALA A 197 -20.75 -23.22 39.66
C ALA A 197 -21.73 -22.55 38.69
N THR A 198 -23.00 -23.01 38.69
CA THR A 198 -24.06 -22.39 37.88
C THR A 198 -24.36 -20.96 38.32
N LEU A 199 -24.40 -20.70 39.65
CA LEU A 199 -24.58 -19.35 40.18
C LEU A 199 -23.43 -18.46 39.78
N GLU A 200 -22.17 -18.87 39.95
CA GLU A 200 -20.97 -18.11 39.60
C GLU A 200 -20.92 -17.77 38.11
N SER A 201 -21.32 -18.71 37.24
CA SER A 201 -21.48 -18.44 35.80
C SER A 201 -22.47 -17.31 35.52
N ASN A 202 -23.68 -17.37 36.14
CA ASN A 202 -24.72 -16.37 35.94
C ASN A 202 -24.32 -14.99 36.53
N GLU A 203 -23.60 -14.96 37.65
CA GLU A 203 -23.05 -13.72 38.24
C GLU A 203 -21.98 -13.08 37.34
N THR A 204 -21.15 -13.92 36.70
CA THR A 204 -20.18 -13.47 35.72
C THR A 204 -20.87 -12.83 34.50
N ASP A 205 -21.91 -13.49 33.95
CA ASP A 205 -22.69 -12.93 32.84
C ASP A 205 -23.36 -11.59 33.23
N LEU A 206 -23.86 -11.50 34.44
CA LEU A 206 -24.44 -10.25 34.98
C LEU A 206 -23.38 -9.14 35.08
N SER A 207 -22.16 -9.46 35.52
CA SER A 207 -21.07 -8.50 35.62
C SER A 207 -20.65 -7.96 34.25
N LYS A 208 -20.67 -8.81 33.20
CA LYS A 208 -20.34 -8.46 31.82
C LYS A 208 -21.42 -7.60 31.13
N ALA A 209 -22.58 -7.44 31.74
CA ALA A 209 -23.61 -6.54 31.25
C ALA A 209 -23.29 -5.05 31.49
N VAL A 210 -22.29 -4.75 32.31
CA VAL A 210 -21.73 -3.41 32.46
C VAL A 210 -20.41 -3.35 31.68
N ILE A 211 -20.37 -2.52 30.66
CA ILE A 211 -19.23 -2.40 29.77
C ILE A 211 -18.27 -1.36 30.31
N HIS A 212 -17.05 -1.76 30.60
CA HIS A 212 -16.00 -0.93 31.18
C HIS A 212 -14.87 -0.65 30.21
N SER A 213 -14.18 0.47 30.39
CA SER A 213 -12.95 0.75 29.66
C SER A 213 -11.81 -0.14 30.14
N PRO A 214 -11.10 -0.85 29.24
CA PRO A 214 -9.92 -1.63 29.60
C PRO A 214 -8.63 -0.77 29.72
N ILE A 215 -8.65 0.47 29.20
CA ILE A 215 -7.50 1.37 29.15
C ILE A 215 -7.86 2.77 29.66
N ASN A 216 -6.85 3.56 30.00
CA ASN A 216 -7.00 5.02 30.09
C ASN A 216 -6.83 5.59 28.69
N GLY A 217 -7.71 6.51 28.27
CA GLY A 217 -7.61 7.03 26.91
C GLY A 217 -8.76 7.93 26.52
N ILE A 218 -9.00 8.01 25.23
CA ILE A 218 -10.03 8.85 24.61
C ILE A 218 -10.93 7.99 23.73
N VAL A 219 -12.24 8.24 23.76
CA VAL A 219 -13.21 7.58 22.87
C VAL A 219 -13.09 8.17 21.47
N LEU A 220 -12.63 7.34 20.51
CA LEU A 220 -12.56 7.72 19.10
C LEU A 220 -13.90 7.57 18.40
N THR A 221 -14.56 6.42 18.61
CA THR A 221 -15.85 6.09 17.99
C THR A 221 -16.82 5.51 19.00
N ARG A 222 -18.08 5.82 18.83
CA ARG A 222 -19.21 5.24 19.54
C ARG A 222 -20.19 4.68 18.51
N SER A 223 -20.35 3.37 18.50
CA SER A 223 -21.20 2.64 17.53
C SER A 223 -22.44 2.07 18.18
N VAL A 224 -22.88 2.66 19.31
CA VAL A 224 -24.00 2.16 20.10
C VAL A 224 -24.87 3.30 20.63
N GLU A 225 -26.20 3.08 20.63
CA GLU A 225 -27.17 4.04 21.10
C GLU A 225 -28.06 3.44 22.20
N PRO A 226 -28.57 4.26 23.17
CA PRO A 226 -29.57 3.79 24.13
C PRO A 226 -30.81 3.21 23.42
N GLY A 227 -31.30 2.04 23.89
CA GLY A 227 -32.40 1.32 23.26
C GLY A 227 -32.01 0.38 22.14
N GLN A 228 -30.77 0.41 21.68
CA GLN A 228 -30.27 -0.52 20.64
C GLN A 228 -30.10 -1.93 21.23
N THR A 229 -30.51 -2.96 20.48
CA THR A 229 -30.24 -4.34 20.84
C THR A 229 -28.95 -4.82 20.22
N VAL A 230 -28.05 -5.35 21.05
CA VAL A 230 -26.76 -5.93 20.65
C VAL A 230 -26.76 -7.43 20.87
N ALA A 231 -26.21 -8.18 19.91
CA ALA A 231 -26.13 -9.64 19.94
C ALA A 231 -24.69 -10.09 19.74
N SER A 232 -24.18 -10.91 20.67
CA SER A 232 -22.80 -11.41 20.68
C SER A 232 -22.66 -12.82 20.10
N SER A 233 -23.67 -13.36 19.39
CA SER A 233 -23.74 -14.78 19.04
C SER A 233 -22.81 -15.26 17.93
N LEU A 234 -22.34 -14.38 17.02
CA LEU A 234 -21.45 -14.75 15.90
C LEU A 234 -20.14 -13.97 15.93
N GLN A 235 -20.21 -12.67 16.13
CA GLN A 235 -19.08 -11.79 16.34
C GLN A 235 -19.48 -10.75 17.38
N ALA A 236 -18.59 -10.48 18.34
CA ALA A 236 -18.84 -9.42 19.31
C ALA A 236 -18.88 -8.07 18.54
N PRO A 237 -20.01 -7.34 18.56
CA PRO A 237 -20.07 -6.04 17.91
C PRO A 237 -19.16 -5.06 18.65
N VAL A 238 -18.37 -4.26 17.89
CA VAL A 238 -17.60 -3.16 18.45
C VAL A 238 -18.56 -2.04 18.83
N LEU A 239 -18.57 -1.66 20.09
CA LEU A 239 -19.42 -0.60 20.63
C LEU A 239 -18.66 0.72 20.76
N PHE A 240 -17.39 0.65 21.16
CA PHE A 240 -16.50 1.79 21.30
C PHE A 240 -15.11 1.43 20.78
N THR A 241 -14.45 2.41 20.13
CA THR A 241 -13.03 2.34 19.84
C THR A 241 -12.32 3.38 20.70
N LEU A 242 -11.35 2.94 21.48
CA LEU A 242 -10.59 3.76 22.40
C LEU A 242 -9.14 3.86 21.93
N ALA A 243 -8.54 5.06 22.05
CA ALA A 243 -7.10 5.27 21.89
C ALA A 243 -6.48 5.62 23.23
N GLU A 244 -5.31 5.06 23.55
CA GLU A 244 -4.64 5.30 24.81
C GLU A 244 -4.04 6.71 24.88
N ASP A 245 -3.25 7.07 23.88
CA ASP A 245 -2.54 8.36 23.82
C ASP A 245 -2.47 8.88 22.38
N LEU A 246 -3.06 10.05 22.16
CA LEU A 246 -3.02 10.70 20.84
C LEU A 246 -1.77 11.58 20.65
N THR A 247 -0.95 11.78 21.68
CA THR A 247 0.32 12.53 21.55
C THR A 247 1.40 11.71 20.84
N LYS A 248 1.27 10.38 20.86
CA LYS A 248 2.16 9.43 20.18
C LYS A 248 1.35 8.68 19.14
N MET A 249 1.72 8.87 17.90
CA MET A 249 1.05 8.27 16.77
C MET A 249 2.03 7.41 15.97
N GLU A 250 1.47 6.52 15.18
CA GLU A 250 2.20 5.74 14.19
C GLU A 250 1.65 6.09 12.80
N LEU A 251 2.54 6.28 11.85
CA LEU A 251 2.18 6.38 10.46
C LEU A 251 2.46 5.03 9.78
N HIS A 252 1.43 4.36 9.37
CA HIS A 252 1.50 3.08 8.67
C HIS A 252 1.48 3.32 7.17
N VAL A 253 2.64 3.25 6.51
CA VAL A 253 2.77 3.45 5.06
C VAL A 253 2.99 2.13 4.33
N ASP A 254 2.48 2.07 3.10
CA ASP A 254 2.61 0.93 2.22
C ASP A 254 3.76 1.20 1.23
N VAL A 255 4.91 0.55 1.46
CA VAL A 255 6.10 0.65 0.62
C VAL A 255 6.06 -0.41 -0.47
N ASP A 256 6.31 -0.03 -1.73
CA ASP A 256 6.35 -0.94 -2.88
C ASP A 256 7.45 -2.00 -2.74
N GLU A 257 7.21 -3.21 -3.26
CA GLU A 257 8.18 -4.32 -3.27
C GLU A 257 9.51 -3.92 -3.95
N ALA A 258 9.45 -3.06 -4.98
CA ALA A 258 10.66 -2.60 -5.68
C ALA A 258 11.58 -1.75 -4.79
N ASP A 259 11.03 -1.07 -3.78
CA ASP A 259 11.74 -0.10 -2.95
C ASP A 259 12.03 -0.61 -1.54
N VAL A 260 11.29 -1.61 -1.04
CA VAL A 260 11.40 -2.11 0.35
C VAL A 260 12.81 -2.59 0.70
N GLY A 261 13.57 -3.10 -0.30
CA GLY A 261 14.95 -3.55 -0.08
C GLY A 261 15.93 -2.44 0.34
N GLN A 262 15.56 -1.16 0.15
CA GLN A 262 16.34 0.01 0.53
C GLN A 262 15.89 0.63 1.85
N VAL A 263 14.70 0.28 2.32
CA VAL A 263 14.07 0.83 3.54
C VAL A 263 14.51 0.01 4.75
N LYS A 264 14.98 0.70 5.81
CA LYS A 264 15.50 0.08 7.04
C LYS A 264 15.03 0.82 8.28
N GLU A 265 14.94 0.11 9.38
CA GLU A 265 14.66 0.68 10.70
C GLU A 265 15.68 1.79 11.06
N GLY A 266 15.19 2.83 11.71
CA GLY A 266 15.99 3.98 12.14
C GLY A 266 16.26 5.02 11.07
N GLN A 267 15.79 4.84 9.82
CA GLN A 267 15.91 5.88 8.78
C GLN A 267 14.96 7.04 9.08
N GLU A 268 15.43 8.24 8.75
CA GLU A 268 14.63 9.46 8.82
C GLU A 268 13.63 9.53 7.68
N ALA A 269 12.43 9.98 7.98
CA ALA A 269 11.41 10.28 7.00
C ALA A 269 10.77 11.64 7.30
N THR A 270 10.22 12.25 6.30
CA THR A 270 9.35 13.42 6.43
C THR A 270 8.02 13.09 5.78
N PHE A 271 6.92 13.50 6.38
CA PHE A 271 5.62 13.28 5.78
C PHE A 271 4.76 14.53 5.79
N ALA A 272 3.84 14.59 4.86
CA ALA A 272 2.79 15.59 4.80
C ALA A 272 1.44 14.90 4.87
N VAL A 273 0.48 15.50 5.59
CA VAL A 273 -0.91 15.05 5.62
C VAL A 273 -1.76 15.90 4.71
N ASP A 274 -2.77 15.32 4.09
CA ASP A 274 -3.66 16.04 3.15
C ASP A 274 -4.39 17.20 3.85
N ALA A 275 -4.61 17.08 5.16
CA ALA A 275 -5.23 18.15 5.96
C ALA A 275 -4.31 19.37 6.16
N HIS A 276 -2.98 19.21 6.06
CA HIS A 276 -1.99 20.27 6.25
C HIS A 276 -0.93 20.25 5.14
N PRO A 277 -1.27 20.60 3.89
CA PRO A 277 -0.39 20.42 2.73
C PRO A 277 0.88 21.29 2.75
N ASN A 278 0.90 22.36 3.56
CA ASN A 278 2.04 23.26 3.69
C ASN A 278 2.93 22.97 4.92
N ARG A 279 2.64 21.88 5.65
CA ARG A 279 3.39 21.49 6.83
C ARG A 279 3.94 20.08 6.66
N THR A 280 5.24 19.92 6.87
CA THR A 280 5.91 18.63 6.91
C THR A 280 6.22 18.26 8.36
N PHE A 281 6.06 16.99 8.67
CA PHE A 281 6.30 16.42 9.99
C PHE A 281 7.47 15.45 9.91
N PRO A 282 8.40 15.49 10.87
CA PRO A 282 9.46 14.50 10.97
C PRO A 282 8.91 13.18 11.50
N ALA A 283 9.47 12.08 11.02
CA ALA A 283 9.19 10.75 11.51
C ALA A 283 10.44 9.86 11.43
N LEU A 284 10.44 8.77 12.21
CA LEU A 284 11.49 7.76 12.19
C LEU A 284 10.88 6.40 11.94
N ILE A 285 11.51 5.61 11.07
CA ILE A 285 11.06 4.24 10.82
C ILE A 285 11.30 3.42 12.10
N ALA A 286 10.21 2.94 12.68
CA ALA A 286 10.22 2.03 13.81
C ALA A 286 10.40 0.59 13.37
N GLN A 287 9.70 0.17 12.33
CA GLN A 287 9.71 -1.22 11.87
C GLN A 287 9.29 -1.32 10.39
N VAL A 288 9.91 -2.25 9.67
CA VAL A 288 9.47 -2.71 8.36
C VAL A 288 8.91 -4.13 8.53
N ARG A 289 7.62 -4.33 8.27
CA ARG A 289 6.97 -5.64 8.46
C ARG A 289 7.35 -6.61 7.35
N TYR A 290 7.62 -7.87 7.68
CA TYR A 290 7.96 -8.92 6.70
C TYR A 290 6.75 -9.44 5.91
N GLY A 291 5.54 -9.28 6.46
CA GLY A 291 4.31 -9.70 5.78
C GLY A 291 3.94 -8.73 4.67
N SER A 292 3.85 -9.23 3.43
CA SER A 292 3.37 -8.45 2.30
C SER A 292 1.84 -8.37 2.29
N GLN A 293 1.33 -7.30 1.72
CA GLN A 293 -0.09 -7.10 1.41
C GLN A 293 -0.23 -6.78 -0.08
N THR A 294 -1.39 -7.07 -0.64
CA THR A 294 -1.68 -6.68 -2.02
C THR A 294 -2.73 -5.58 -2.00
N VAL A 295 -2.31 -4.37 -2.33
CA VAL A 295 -3.18 -3.20 -2.40
C VAL A 295 -3.36 -2.83 -3.87
N ASN A 296 -4.59 -2.84 -4.37
CA ASN A 296 -4.91 -2.52 -5.78
C ASN A 296 -4.09 -3.33 -6.81
N GLY A 297 -3.72 -4.57 -6.50
CA GLY A 297 -2.93 -5.43 -7.39
C GLY A 297 -1.41 -5.22 -7.33
N VAL A 298 -0.93 -4.33 -6.47
CA VAL A 298 0.49 -4.09 -6.20
C VAL A 298 0.88 -4.72 -4.88
N VAL A 299 2.02 -5.40 -4.84
CA VAL A 299 2.56 -5.98 -3.61
C VAL A 299 3.28 -4.89 -2.84
N THR A 300 2.85 -4.67 -1.60
CA THR A 300 3.42 -3.65 -0.71
C THR A 300 3.80 -4.27 0.64
N TYR A 301 4.72 -3.60 1.34
CA TYR A 301 5.15 -3.96 2.69
C TYR A 301 4.83 -2.82 3.65
N LYS A 302 4.07 -3.14 4.69
CA LYS A 302 3.69 -2.14 5.69
C LYS A 302 4.90 -1.73 6.51
N THR A 303 5.20 -0.44 6.47
CA THR A 303 6.28 0.19 7.23
C THR A 303 5.68 1.13 8.26
N VAL A 304 6.09 0.99 9.50
CA VAL A 304 5.60 1.76 10.65
C VAL A 304 6.61 2.84 10.98
N LEU A 305 6.14 4.09 11.06
CA LEU A 305 6.95 5.25 11.44
C LEU A 305 6.39 5.87 12.72
N ASN A 306 7.26 6.13 13.69
CA ASN A 306 6.90 6.84 14.90
C ASN A 306 6.74 8.34 14.60
N VAL A 307 5.65 8.90 15.10
CA VAL A 307 5.25 10.29 14.90
C VAL A 307 4.97 10.96 16.25
N ASP A 308 5.57 12.10 16.49
CA ASP A 308 5.25 12.97 17.61
C ASP A 308 4.07 13.89 17.24
N ASN A 309 3.00 13.82 18.02
CA ASN A 309 1.80 14.61 17.90
C ASN A 309 1.49 15.40 19.19
N SER A 310 2.51 15.91 19.84
CA SER A 310 2.37 16.64 21.12
C SER A 310 1.46 17.86 21.02
N ASP A 311 1.31 18.43 19.82
CA ASP A 311 0.40 19.56 19.54
C ASP A 311 -1.04 19.14 19.17
N LEU A 312 -1.33 17.83 19.12
CA LEU A 312 -2.62 17.24 18.77
C LEU A 312 -3.18 17.73 17.41
N SER A 313 -2.31 18.15 16.50
CA SER A 313 -2.70 18.60 15.17
C SER A 313 -3.03 17.44 14.21
N LEU A 314 -2.50 16.26 14.48
CA LEU A 314 -2.75 15.06 13.72
C LEU A 314 -3.87 14.24 14.36
N ARG A 315 -4.73 13.66 13.52
CA ARG A 315 -5.85 12.83 13.98
C ARG A 315 -5.74 11.41 13.41
N PRO A 316 -6.17 10.40 14.16
CA PRO A 316 -6.30 9.04 13.64
C PRO A 316 -7.11 8.99 12.35
N GLY A 317 -6.67 8.18 11.38
CA GLY A 317 -7.31 8.03 10.07
C GLY A 317 -6.91 9.06 9.02
N MET A 318 -6.08 10.07 9.35
CA MET A 318 -5.56 11.01 8.34
C MET A 318 -4.65 10.27 7.37
N THR A 319 -4.84 10.53 6.07
CA THR A 319 -3.94 10.05 5.02
C THR A 319 -2.71 10.93 4.93
N ALA A 320 -1.56 10.29 4.79
CA ALA A 320 -0.27 10.97 4.69
C ALA A 320 0.58 10.39 3.56
N THR A 321 1.41 11.24 2.99
CA THR A 321 2.47 10.85 2.05
C THR A 321 3.81 11.06 2.74
N ALA A 322 4.59 9.99 2.85
CA ALA A 322 5.91 10.00 3.49
C ALA A 322 7.02 9.86 2.45
N ASP A 323 8.05 10.68 2.61
CA ASP A 323 9.31 10.60 1.88
C ASP A 323 10.39 10.05 2.82
N ILE A 324 10.72 8.78 2.64
CA ILE A 324 11.70 8.04 3.44
C ILE A 324 13.09 8.26 2.85
N THR A 325 14.03 8.76 3.64
CA THR A 325 15.40 8.98 3.20
C THR A 325 16.18 7.65 3.24
N VAL A 326 16.40 7.04 2.07
CA VAL A 326 17.11 5.75 1.98
C VAL A 326 18.61 5.91 1.81
N LYS A 327 19.05 7.02 1.19
CA LYS A 327 20.48 7.29 1.03
C LYS A 327 20.76 8.79 0.94
N LYS A 328 21.78 9.26 1.67
CA LYS A 328 22.34 10.61 1.53
C LYS A 328 23.77 10.46 1.02
N VAL A 329 24.10 11.18 -0.06
CA VAL A 329 25.46 11.24 -0.61
C VAL A 329 25.87 12.72 -0.59
N GLU A 330 26.93 13.01 0.16
CA GLU A 330 27.43 14.39 0.29
C GLU A 330 28.55 14.64 -0.71
N ASN A 331 28.58 15.87 -1.23
CA ASN A 331 29.66 16.35 -2.11
C ASN A 331 29.88 15.50 -3.38
N ALA A 332 28.83 14.87 -3.89
CA ALA A 332 28.88 14.06 -5.11
C ALA A 332 28.92 14.92 -6.38
N ILE A 333 29.49 14.35 -7.43
CA ILE A 333 29.38 14.92 -8.78
C ILE A 333 28.03 14.51 -9.34
N LEU A 334 27.17 15.48 -9.60
CA LEU A 334 25.80 15.30 -10.03
C LEU A 334 25.63 15.68 -11.49
N LEU A 335 24.98 14.82 -12.24
CA LEU A 335 24.61 15.10 -13.61
C LEU A 335 23.10 14.97 -13.81
N PRO A 336 22.52 15.78 -14.70
CA PRO A 336 21.09 15.65 -15.02
C PRO A 336 20.79 14.33 -15.74
N ASN A 337 19.73 13.65 -15.36
CA ASN A 337 19.31 12.40 -16.01
C ASN A 337 19.01 12.58 -17.51
N ALA A 338 18.70 13.79 -17.96
CA ALA A 338 18.53 14.12 -19.36
C ALA A 338 19.82 13.87 -20.18
N ALA A 339 21.00 14.11 -19.57
CA ALA A 339 22.29 13.85 -20.23
C ALA A 339 22.60 12.35 -20.40
N LEU A 340 22.12 11.52 -19.49
CA LEU A 340 22.24 10.04 -19.59
C LEU A 340 21.32 9.45 -20.67
N ARG A 341 20.18 10.09 -20.91
CA ARG A 341 19.19 9.66 -21.90
C ARG A 341 19.49 10.19 -23.30
N PHE A 342 20.41 11.16 -23.42
CA PHE A 342 20.75 11.75 -24.69
C PHE A 342 21.53 10.75 -25.55
N ALA A 343 21.01 10.49 -26.77
CA ALA A 343 21.71 9.76 -27.83
C ALA A 343 21.83 10.67 -29.06
N PRO A 344 23.04 10.88 -29.60
CA PRO A 344 23.18 11.68 -30.80
C PRO A 344 22.41 11.06 -31.97
N PRO A 345 21.78 11.85 -32.83
CA PRO A 345 21.13 11.34 -34.01
C PRO A 345 22.19 10.65 -34.90
N VAL A 346 22.00 9.36 -35.12
CA VAL A 346 22.85 8.59 -36.05
C VAL A 346 22.64 9.19 -37.43
N LYS A 347 23.66 9.87 -38.00
CA LYS A 347 23.66 10.13 -39.43
C LYS A 347 23.75 8.78 -40.11
N GLU A 348 22.61 8.29 -40.62
CA GLU A 348 22.64 7.21 -41.60
C GLU A 348 23.61 7.67 -42.70
N LYS A 349 24.80 7.06 -42.73
CA LYS A 349 25.61 7.11 -43.94
C LYS A 349 24.75 6.55 -45.03
N GLU A 350 24.25 7.42 -45.93
CA GLU A 350 23.70 6.98 -47.21
C GLU A 350 24.73 6.02 -47.79
N ALA A 351 24.45 4.72 -47.64
CA ALA A 351 25.19 3.71 -48.36
C ALA A 351 25.01 4.03 -49.85
N ALA A 352 26.10 4.51 -50.45
CA ALA A 352 26.16 4.79 -51.88
C ALA A 352 25.52 3.65 -52.63
N SER A 353 24.37 3.92 -53.15
CA SER A 353 23.58 2.96 -53.97
C SER A 353 24.27 2.83 -55.32
N ASN A 354 25.33 2.04 -55.38
CA ASN A 354 25.81 1.44 -56.62
C ASN A 354 25.06 0.10 -56.85
N GLY A 355 23.80 0.15 -57.06
CA GLY A 355 22.98 -1.00 -57.40
C GLY A 355 22.13 -0.69 -58.62
N GLY A 356 22.49 -1.26 -59.79
CA GLY A 356 21.78 -1.13 -61.05
C GLY A 356 20.31 -1.47 -60.93
N LEU A 357 19.54 -1.08 -61.95
CA LEU A 357 18.07 -1.15 -62.11
C LEU A 357 17.42 -2.52 -61.76
N LEU A 358 18.17 -3.61 -61.57
CA LEU A 358 17.67 -4.95 -61.26
C LEU A 358 17.45 -5.21 -59.74
N GLY A 359 17.93 -4.33 -58.82
CA GLY A 359 17.78 -4.52 -57.37
C GLY A 359 16.44 -4.10 -56.80
N LYS A 360 15.51 -3.54 -57.59
CA LYS A 360 14.21 -3.03 -57.12
C LYS A 360 13.08 -4.06 -57.08
N LEU A 361 13.32 -5.30 -57.50
CA LEU A 361 12.27 -6.32 -57.65
C LEU A 361 12.26 -7.45 -56.62
N LEU A 362 13.14 -7.42 -55.58
CA LEU A 362 13.13 -8.42 -54.54
C LEU A 362 12.65 -7.80 -53.20
N PRO A 363 11.72 -8.44 -52.46
CA PRO A 363 11.25 -7.94 -51.17
C PRO A 363 12.39 -8.03 -50.15
N ARG A 364 12.88 -6.85 -49.68
CA ARG A 364 13.82 -6.76 -48.57
C ARG A 364 13.14 -7.19 -47.29
N ARG A 365 13.61 -8.30 -46.74
CA ARG A 365 13.33 -8.63 -45.33
C ARG A 365 13.81 -7.47 -44.45
N HIS A 366 12.88 -6.84 -43.74
CA HIS A 366 13.22 -5.92 -42.65
C HIS A 366 14.01 -6.69 -41.57
N ARG A 367 15.31 -6.49 -41.57
CA ARG A 367 16.16 -6.88 -40.44
C ARG A 367 15.90 -5.85 -39.35
N SER A 368 15.12 -6.23 -38.34
CA SER A 368 14.80 -5.40 -37.20
C SER A 368 16.11 -5.00 -36.50
N SER A 369 16.30 -3.71 -36.32
CA SER A 369 17.39 -3.08 -35.53
C SER A 369 17.25 -3.35 -34.02
N GLN A 370 17.04 -4.61 -33.65
CA GLN A 370 16.86 -5.02 -32.24
C GLN A 370 18.13 -5.57 -31.58
N GLU A 371 19.25 -5.59 -32.30
CA GLU A 371 20.49 -6.20 -31.76
C GLU A 371 21.42 -5.28 -30.97
N GLN A 372 21.13 -3.99 -30.82
CA GLN A 372 22.00 -3.06 -30.05
C GLN A 372 21.49 -2.70 -28.64
N ARG A 373 20.43 -3.34 -28.14
CA ARG A 373 19.89 -3.07 -26.78
C ARG A 373 20.17 -4.14 -25.73
N LYS A 374 20.97 -5.18 -26.05
CA LYS A 374 21.14 -6.33 -25.13
C LYS A 374 22.39 -6.31 -24.25
N ASP A 375 23.29 -5.36 -24.35
CA ASP A 375 24.56 -5.42 -23.60
C ASP A 375 24.68 -4.50 -22.38
N ASN A 376 23.61 -3.81 -21.93
CA ASN A 376 23.71 -2.87 -20.80
C ASN A 376 22.91 -3.25 -19.54
N ALA A 377 22.38 -4.46 -19.42
CA ALA A 377 21.62 -4.90 -18.25
C ALA A 377 22.51 -5.53 -17.16
N GLY A 378 23.62 -4.89 -16.77
CA GLY A 378 24.50 -5.42 -15.72
C GLY A 378 25.72 -4.59 -15.38
N ASN A 379 26.00 -3.57 -16.15
CA ASN A 379 27.13 -2.68 -15.89
C ASN A 379 26.62 -1.24 -15.83
N ASN A 380 26.75 -0.58 -14.67
CA ASN A 380 26.41 0.85 -14.47
C ASN A 380 27.26 1.80 -15.35
N LYS A 381 27.81 1.31 -16.47
CA LYS A 381 28.58 2.05 -17.45
C LYS A 381 27.65 2.67 -18.48
N GLN A 382 27.53 3.99 -18.47
CA GLN A 382 26.75 4.77 -19.42
C GLN A 382 27.64 5.75 -20.15
N HIS A 383 27.17 6.30 -21.27
CA HIS A 383 27.90 7.30 -22.03
C HIS A 383 27.14 8.63 -21.95
N VAL A 384 27.87 9.68 -21.63
CA VAL A 384 27.37 11.06 -21.71
C VAL A 384 28.14 11.82 -22.78
N TRP A 385 27.54 12.85 -23.32
CA TRP A 385 28.08 13.56 -24.46
C TRP A 385 28.45 15.00 -24.07
N THR A 386 29.65 15.39 -24.37
CA THR A 386 30.11 16.80 -24.23
C THR A 386 30.39 17.39 -25.60
N LEU A 387 30.34 18.73 -25.68
CA LEU A 387 30.60 19.46 -26.89
C LEU A 387 32.02 20.10 -26.79
N ARG A 388 33.00 19.60 -27.55
CA ARG A 388 34.32 20.20 -27.69
C ARG A 388 34.54 20.65 -29.13
N ASN A 389 34.81 21.93 -29.33
CA ASN A 389 35.01 22.50 -30.67
C ASN A 389 33.89 22.19 -31.67
N GLY A 390 32.63 22.13 -31.20
CA GLY A 390 31.49 21.82 -32.05
C GLY A 390 31.29 20.33 -32.37
N GLN A 391 32.16 19.45 -31.86
CA GLN A 391 32.03 17.98 -32.01
C GLN A 391 31.55 17.32 -30.74
N LEU A 392 30.66 16.33 -30.88
CA LEU A 392 30.18 15.49 -29.78
C LEU A 392 31.24 14.47 -29.41
N ILE A 393 31.69 14.48 -28.18
CA ILE A 393 32.63 13.50 -27.62
C ILE A 393 31.89 12.69 -26.57
N ALA A 394 31.89 11.34 -26.71
CA ALA A 394 31.33 10.43 -25.74
C ALA A 394 32.30 10.24 -24.57
N ILE A 395 31.83 10.39 -23.36
CA ILE A 395 32.58 10.10 -22.13
C ILE A 395 31.88 8.92 -21.44
N ALA A 396 32.64 7.86 -21.17
CA ALA A 396 32.13 6.72 -20.39
C ALA A 396 32.11 7.09 -18.91
N VAL A 397 30.97 6.87 -18.26
CA VAL A 397 30.76 7.14 -16.84
C VAL A 397 30.19 5.93 -16.14
N MET A 398 30.54 5.78 -14.87
CA MET A 398 29.88 4.82 -13.98
C MET A 398 28.92 5.62 -13.08
N THR A 399 27.64 5.31 -13.19
CA THR A 399 26.58 5.98 -12.42
C THR A 399 26.36 5.30 -11.09
N GLY A 400 26.10 6.12 -10.07
CA GLY A 400 25.70 5.70 -8.73
C GLY A 400 24.17 5.79 -8.54
N VAL A 401 23.76 6.39 -7.42
CA VAL A 401 22.35 6.58 -7.08
C VAL A 401 21.74 7.79 -7.79
N THR A 402 20.43 7.77 -7.91
CA THR A 402 19.65 8.84 -8.55
C THR A 402 18.44 9.23 -7.70
N ASP A 403 18.07 10.51 -7.72
CA ASP A 403 16.82 11.04 -7.16
C ASP A 403 15.70 11.19 -8.22
N GLY A 404 15.90 10.62 -9.42
CA GLY A 404 14.98 10.77 -10.54
C GLY A 404 15.23 12.01 -11.41
N LYS A 405 15.93 13.05 -10.93
CA LYS A 405 16.30 14.27 -11.66
C LYS A 405 17.79 14.33 -11.92
N MET A 406 18.58 14.04 -10.93
CA MET A 406 20.02 14.02 -10.94
C MET A 406 20.55 12.62 -10.65
N THR A 407 21.72 12.27 -11.19
CA THR A 407 22.40 10.99 -10.91
C THR A 407 23.83 11.27 -10.46
N GLU A 408 24.26 10.55 -9.43
CA GLU A 408 25.64 10.55 -8.94
C GLU A 408 26.55 9.91 -9.98
N ILE A 409 27.76 10.47 -10.16
CA ILE A 409 28.85 9.85 -10.89
C ILE A 409 29.85 9.30 -9.88
N VAL A 410 30.06 7.99 -9.92
CA VAL A 410 31.02 7.28 -9.06
C VAL A 410 32.42 7.30 -9.69
N SER A 411 32.51 7.16 -11.03
CA SER A 411 33.78 7.25 -11.76
C SER A 411 33.54 7.67 -13.21
N GLY A 412 34.51 8.40 -13.80
CA GLY A 412 34.47 8.92 -15.16
C GLY A 412 35.35 10.15 -15.28
N ASP A 413 35.71 10.50 -16.51
CA ASP A 413 36.51 11.73 -16.82
C ASP A 413 35.58 12.94 -16.89
N ILE A 414 34.94 13.27 -15.76
CA ILE A 414 33.99 14.39 -15.64
C ILE A 414 34.36 15.26 -14.45
N GLU A 415 34.51 16.55 -14.73
CA GLU A 415 34.79 17.57 -13.73
C GLU A 415 33.59 18.49 -13.48
N PRO A 416 33.41 19.00 -12.26
CA PRO A 416 32.40 20.02 -11.97
C PRO A 416 32.56 21.24 -12.89
N GLY A 417 31.45 21.72 -13.46
CA GLY A 417 31.43 22.81 -14.44
C GLY A 417 31.51 22.39 -15.91
N MET A 418 31.81 21.10 -16.20
CA MET A 418 31.77 20.57 -17.56
C MET A 418 30.35 20.62 -18.13
N GLU A 419 30.21 21.01 -19.40
CA GLU A 419 28.93 21.09 -20.08
C GLU A 419 28.59 19.78 -20.80
N LEU A 420 27.49 19.16 -20.41
CA LEU A 420 26.97 17.94 -21.01
C LEU A 420 25.73 18.23 -21.85
N VAL A 421 25.62 17.56 -22.99
CA VAL A 421 24.46 17.67 -23.86
C VAL A 421 23.26 16.95 -23.31
N VAL A 422 22.15 17.65 -23.16
CA VAL A 422 20.89 17.14 -22.62
C VAL A 422 19.80 17.02 -23.68
N ASN A 423 19.87 17.84 -24.75
CA ASN A 423 18.87 17.84 -25.81
C ASN A 423 19.39 18.43 -27.12
N THR A 424 18.70 18.19 -28.23
CA THR A 424 18.95 18.86 -29.51
C THR A 424 17.74 19.66 -29.95
N THR A 425 17.94 20.90 -30.35
CA THR A 425 16.89 21.71 -30.96
C THR A 425 17.24 21.94 -32.43
N ARG A 426 16.28 21.64 -33.32
CA ARG A 426 16.37 22.07 -34.72
C ARG A 426 15.92 23.54 -34.82
N LYS A 427 16.81 24.41 -35.22
CA LYS A 427 16.41 25.80 -35.57
C LYS A 427 15.68 25.73 -36.90
N LYS A 428 14.35 25.80 -36.87
CA LYS A 428 13.53 26.08 -38.06
C LYS A 428 13.81 27.56 -38.44
N GLN A 429 14.55 27.77 -39.50
CA GLN A 429 14.57 29.05 -40.20
C GLN A 429 13.45 29.09 -41.22
#